data_9af894289f227b3bae68fced552f6c30
#
_entry.id   9af894289f227b3bae68fced552f6c30
#
_cell.length_a   1.000
_cell.length_b   1.000
_cell.length_c   1.000
_cell.angle_alpha   90.00
_cell.angle_beta   90.00
_cell.angle_gamma   90.00
#
_symmetry.space_group_name_H-M   'P 1'
#
loop_
_entity.id
_entity.type
_entity.pdbx_description
1 polymer ?
#
loop_
_entity_poly.entity_id
_entity_poly.type
_entity_poly.pdbx_seq_one_letter_code
_entity_poly.pdbx_strand_id
1 'polypeptide(L)'
;MKKNLLIVGLMLALSLSASAQNEGFAFGFKVGPNLGWTGSTTGAAVNVGTKAGFDLGVVAEYYFADNYALVSGINVDFLRGHYTFTNARMDSVANVVTYSVERVYKSTLYEIPLMLKMVTNELGDAPLRVYAQVGGGIGYAQKVKVKDGYDGAAMSDEWGTTNKEFSNIRVSLKAGAGVQYSIDESTRLFAGLYFSHDLLNNINSISPNHYKYYNGDKNLGEREKKLNVLQNRLGLELGILF
;
A
#
# COMPACT_ATOMS: atom_id res chain seq x y z
N MET A 1 -27.49 1.02 -10.22
CA MET A 1 -26.78 -0.25 -9.90
C MET A 1 -25.69 -0.09 -8.85
N LYS A 2 -24.75 0.91 -8.90
CA LYS A 2 -23.66 1.05 -7.92
C LYS A 2 -24.10 1.32 -6.47
N LYS A 3 -25.20 2.07 -6.24
CA LYS A 3 -25.73 2.34 -4.89
C LYS A 3 -26.32 1.09 -4.21
N ASN A 4 -26.94 0.22 -4.98
CA ASN A 4 -27.56 -1.00 -4.45
C ASN A 4 -26.50 -2.05 -4.07
N LEU A 5 -25.34 -2.07 -4.74
CA LEU A 5 -24.23 -2.96 -4.41
C LEU A 5 -23.60 -2.61 -3.06
N LEU A 6 -23.50 -1.30 -2.75
CA LEU A 6 -23.01 -0.81 -1.46
C LEU A 6 -23.95 -1.19 -0.30
N ILE A 7 -25.27 -1.08 -0.51
CA ILE A 7 -26.27 -1.43 0.49
C ILE A 7 -26.31 -2.94 0.74
N VAL A 8 -26.20 -3.75 -0.32
CA VAL A 8 -26.11 -5.21 -0.21
C VAL A 8 -24.82 -5.63 0.51
N GLY A 9 -23.68 -4.99 0.21
CA GLY A 9 -22.42 -5.21 0.91
C GLY A 9 -22.49 -4.85 2.39
N LEU A 10 -23.17 -3.75 2.74
CA LEU A 10 -23.38 -3.34 4.13
C LEU A 10 -24.33 -4.28 4.86
N MET A 11 -25.40 -4.74 4.22
CA MET A 11 -26.32 -5.74 4.80
C MET A 11 -25.67 -7.11 4.99
N LEU A 12 -24.80 -7.55 4.05
CA LEU A 12 -24.01 -8.77 4.23
C LEU A 12 -23.02 -8.64 5.39
N ALA A 13 -22.38 -7.50 5.54
CA ALA A 13 -21.46 -7.25 6.65
C ALA A 13 -22.19 -7.25 8.01
N LEU A 14 -23.40 -6.68 8.07
CA LEU A 14 -24.23 -6.68 9.28
C LEU A 14 -24.78 -8.08 9.61
N SER A 15 -25.09 -8.92 8.61
CA SER A 15 -25.54 -10.29 8.82
C SER A 15 -24.41 -11.23 9.30
N LEU A 16 -23.17 -10.95 8.90
CA LEU A 16 -22.01 -11.68 9.40
C LEU A 16 -21.72 -11.36 10.87
N SER A 17 -22.01 -10.13 11.32
CA SER A 17 -21.88 -9.74 12.74
C SER A 17 -22.80 -10.52 13.66
N ALA A 18 -24.01 -10.89 13.22
CA ALA A 18 -24.96 -11.68 13.99
C ALA A 18 -24.55 -13.15 14.18
N SER A 19 -23.66 -13.67 13.33
CA SER A 19 -23.14 -15.05 13.41
C SER A 19 -21.80 -15.15 14.13
N ALA A 20 -21.17 -14.01 14.46
CA ALA A 20 -19.84 -13.93 15.09
C ALA A 20 -19.85 -14.24 16.61
N GLN A 21 -20.99 -14.62 17.19
CA GLN A 21 -21.08 -15.10 18.57
C GLN A 21 -20.49 -16.50 18.80
N ASN A 22 -19.87 -17.09 17.78
CA ASN A 22 -19.03 -18.27 17.98
C ASN A 22 -17.67 -17.82 18.53
N GLU A 23 -17.31 -18.38 19.68
CA GLU A 23 -16.02 -18.20 20.34
C GLU A 23 -14.87 -18.20 19.32
N GLY A 24 -14.13 -17.08 19.24
CA GLY A 24 -12.93 -16.95 18.44
C GLY A 24 -13.00 -16.07 17.18
N PHE A 25 -14.17 -15.64 16.69
CA PHE A 25 -14.27 -14.76 15.52
C PHE A 25 -14.69 -13.33 15.88
N ALA A 26 -14.04 -12.34 15.28
CA ALA A 26 -14.48 -10.95 15.32
C ALA A 26 -14.38 -10.35 13.91
N PHE A 27 -15.35 -9.51 13.56
CA PHE A 27 -15.39 -8.78 12.30
C PHE A 27 -15.51 -7.30 12.56
N GLY A 28 -14.98 -6.49 11.63
CA GLY A 28 -15.05 -5.06 11.83
C GLY A 28 -14.66 -4.26 10.61
N PHE A 29 -14.53 -2.96 10.86
CA PHE A 29 -14.14 -1.98 9.86
C PHE A 29 -12.96 -1.19 10.36
N LYS A 30 -12.11 -0.77 9.44
CA LYS A 30 -11.00 0.12 9.72
C LYS A 30 -10.85 1.22 8.67
N VAL A 31 -10.32 2.32 9.12
CA VAL A 31 -9.95 3.45 8.27
C VAL A 31 -8.65 4.05 8.80
N GLY A 32 -7.89 4.72 7.95
CA GLY A 32 -6.72 5.45 8.41
C GLY A 32 -6.03 6.28 7.34
N PRO A 33 -5.44 7.42 7.74
CA PRO A 33 -4.51 8.13 6.91
C PRO A 33 -3.18 7.38 6.84
N ASN A 34 -2.50 7.47 5.70
CA ASN A 34 -1.18 6.92 5.54
C ASN A 34 -0.24 7.88 4.82
N LEU A 35 1.05 7.66 5.01
CA LEU A 35 2.15 8.35 4.34
C LEU A 35 2.89 7.33 3.49
N GLY A 36 2.94 7.57 2.18
CA GLY A 36 3.61 6.71 1.23
C GLY A 36 4.87 7.36 0.66
N TRP A 37 5.93 6.58 0.55
CA TRP A 37 7.15 6.98 -0.16
C TRP A 37 7.69 5.81 -0.99
N THR A 38 8.50 6.14 -1.97
CA THR A 38 9.11 5.15 -2.85
C THR A 38 10.51 4.78 -2.41
N GLY A 39 10.86 3.50 -2.54
CA GLY A 39 12.23 2.99 -2.43
C GLY A 39 12.70 2.39 -3.74
N SER A 40 14.00 2.23 -3.90
CA SER A 40 14.59 1.52 -5.03
C SER A 40 15.80 0.72 -4.58
N THR A 41 15.85 -0.55 -4.95
CA THR A 41 17.00 -1.42 -4.66
C THR A 41 18.14 -1.25 -5.67
N THR A 42 17.86 -0.66 -6.82
CA THR A 42 18.86 -0.46 -7.90
C THR A 42 19.48 0.93 -7.90
N GLY A 43 18.94 1.86 -7.08
CA GLY A 43 19.34 3.27 -7.10
C GLY A 43 18.94 4.02 -8.39
N ALA A 44 18.18 3.38 -9.28
CA ALA A 44 17.72 3.98 -10.53
C ALA A 44 16.55 4.97 -10.34
N ALA A 45 15.79 4.82 -9.26
CA ALA A 45 14.77 5.76 -8.84
C ALA A 45 15.15 6.38 -7.50
N VAL A 46 15.02 7.69 -7.39
CA VAL A 46 15.27 8.44 -6.15
C VAL A 46 13.95 8.95 -5.61
N ASN A 47 13.69 8.69 -4.33
CA ASN A 47 12.51 9.25 -3.66
C ASN A 47 12.64 10.77 -3.54
N VAL A 48 11.62 11.49 -3.96
CA VAL A 48 11.59 12.97 -3.89
C VAL A 48 10.76 13.46 -2.70
N GLY A 49 10.00 12.57 -2.08
CA GLY A 49 9.21 12.96 -0.92
C GLY A 49 8.08 12.01 -0.60
N THR A 50 7.50 12.25 0.54
CA THR A 50 6.36 11.49 1.06
C THR A 50 5.06 12.07 0.55
N LYS A 51 4.09 11.23 0.23
CA LYS A 51 2.75 11.62 -0.20
C LYS A 51 1.70 11.05 0.74
N ALA A 52 0.72 11.88 1.11
CA ALA A 52 -0.40 11.45 1.92
C ALA A 52 -1.36 10.57 1.10
N GLY A 53 -1.79 9.49 1.71
CA GLY A 53 -2.80 8.56 1.24
C GLY A 53 -3.84 8.29 2.32
N PHE A 54 -4.72 7.37 2.02
CA PHE A 54 -5.79 6.95 2.92
C PHE A 54 -6.14 5.50 2.62
N ASP A 55 -6.48 4.75 3.65
CA ASP A 55 -6.98 3.38 3.51
C ASP A 55 -8.29 3.17 4.28
N LEU A 56 -9.06 2.21 3.82
CA LEU A 56 -10.24 1.72 4.47
C LEU A 56 -10.38 0.22 4.22
N GLY A 57 -11.02 -0.50 5.12
CA GLY A 57 -11.16 -1.93 4.94
C GLY A 57 -12.14 -2.59 5.89
N VAL A 58 -12.42 -3.84 5.55
CA VAL A 58 -13.08 -4.80 6.43
C VAL A 58 -12.00 -5.66 7.04
N VAL A 59 -12.09 -5.93 8.33
CA VAL A 59 -11.16 -6.79 9.07
C VAL A 59 -11.93 -7.97 9.66
N ALA A 60 -11.31 -9.14 9.62
CA ALA A 60 -11.77 -10.36 10.26
C ALA A 60 -10.61 -10.91 11.10
N GLU A 61 -10.87 -11.20 12.36
CA GLU A 61 -9.93 -11.79 13.30
C GLU A 61 -10.43 -13.15 13.73
N TYR A 62 -9.57 -14.16 13.69
CA TYR A 62 -9.82 -15.48 14.22
C TYR A 62 -8.85 -15.76 15.37
N TYR A 63 -9.37 -15.76 16.60
CA TYR A 63 -8.62 -16.06 17.80
C TYR A 63 -8.52 -17.60 17.94
N PHE A 64 -7.33 -18.14 17.74
CA PHE A 64 -7.05 -19.58 17.93
C PHE A 64 -6.42 -19.86 19.30
N ALA A 65 -6.10 -18.81 20.06
CA ALA A 65 -5.70 -18.86 21.46
C ALA A 65 -6.02 -17.49 22.09
N ASP A 66 -6.08 -17.41 23.41
CA ASP A 66 -6.50 -16.21 24.16
C ASP A 66 -5.80 -14.92 23.76
N ASN A 67 -4.52 -15.05 23.41
CA ASN A 67 -3.63 -13.91 23.10
C ASN A 67 -3.16 -13.89 21.62
N TYR A 68 -3.66 -14.80 20.78
CA TYR A 68 -3.21 -14.93 19.40
C TYR A 68 -4.38 -15.00 18.43
N ALA A 69 -4.32 -14.19 17.40
CA ALA A 69 -5.31 -14.19 16.34
C ALA A 69 -4.68 -14.21 14.95
N LEU A 70 -5.33 -14.84 14.01
CA LEU A 70 -5.11 -14.67 12.59
C LEU A 70 -6.01 -13.55 12.09
N VAL A 71 -5.41 -12.55 11.45
CA VAL A 71 -6.14 -11.38 10.92
C VAL A 71 -6.09 -11.39 9.41
N SER A 72 -7.26 -11.24 8.81
CA SER A 72 -7.40 -11.09 7.36
C SER A 72 -8.49 -10.05 7.05
N GLY A 73 -8.86 -9.91 5.79
CA GLY A 73 -9.90 -8.97 5.38
C GLY A 73 -9.72 -8.47 3.96
N ILE A 74 -10.30 -7.32 3.67
CA ILE A 74 -10.14 -6.62 2.39
C ILE A 74 -9.85 -5.16 2.68
N ASN A 75 -8.71 -4.68 2.20
CA ASN A 75 -8.31 -3.27 2.28
C ASN A 75 -8.43 -2.61 0.90
N VAL A 76 -8.82 -1.35 0.90
CA VAL A 76 -8.77 -0.46 -0.25
C VAL A 76 -7.83 0.70 0.11
N ASP A 77 -6.64 0.71 -0.49
CA ASP A 77 -5.62 1.71 -0.24
C ASP A 77 -5.56 2.71 -1.41
N PHE A 78 -5.63 3.99 -1.11
CA PHE A 78 -5.42 5.06 -2.08
C PHE A 78 -3.96 5.49 -2.07
N LEU A 79 -3.16 4.80 -2.86
CA LEU A 79 -1.72 4.95 -2.92
C LEU A 79 -1.30 6.20 -3.66
N ARG A 80 -0.23 6.83 -3.18
CA ARG A 80 0.49 7.90 -3.87
C ARG A 80 1.98 7.73 -3.67
N GLY A 81 2.76 8.08 -4.69
CA GLY A 81 4.21 8.08 -4.61
C GLY A 81 4.83 9.15 -5.49
N HIS A 82 6.07 9.49 -5.21
CA HIS A 82 6.82 10.54 -5.89
C HIS A 82 8.27 10.13 -6.00
N TYR A 83 8.80 10.04 -7.22
CA TYR A 83 10.18 9.69 -7.48
C TYR A 83 10.72 10.35 -8.74
N THR A 84 12.04 10.49 -8.81
CA THR A 84 12.76 10.90 -10.02
C THR A 84 13.57 9.74 -10.57
N PHE A 85 13.75 9.74 -11.87
CA PHE A 85 14.64 8.83 -12.58
C PHE A 85 15.22 9.52 -13.81
N THR A 86 16.37 9.02 -14.28
CA THR A 86 16.98 9.51 -15.51
C THR A 86 16.49 8.68 -16.69
N ASN A 87 16.09 9.35 -17.75
CA ASN A 87 15.73 8.75 -19.04
C ASN A 87 16.66 9.26 -20.13
N ALA A 88 16.71 8.57 -21.26
CA ALA A 88 17.54 8.94 -22.39
C ALA A 88 16.73 8.93 -23.69
N ARG A 89 17.03 9.87 -24.58
CA ARG A 89 16.48 9.91 -25.93
C ARG A 89 17.60 10.17 -26.93
N MET A 90 17.43 9.74 -28.16
CA MET A 90 18.27 10.18 -29.27
C MET A 90 17.78 11.54 -29.76
N ASP A 91 18.72 12.48 -29.95
CA ASP A 91 18.40 13.71 -30.65
C ASP A 91 18.39 13.48 -32.18
N SER A 92 18.10 14.55 -32.95
CA SER A 92 18.05 14.54 -34.43
C SER A 92 19.40 14.23 -35.07
N VAL A 93 20.50 14.25 -34.32
CA VAL A 93 21.88 14.02 -34.81
C VAL A 93 22.45 12.70 -34.28
N ALA A 94 21.57 11.80 -33.79
CA ALA A 94 21.86 10.47 -33.22
C ALA A 94 22.74 10.49 -31.95
N ASN A 95 22.80 11.62 -31.23
CA ASN A 95 23.43 11.67 -29.92
C ASN A 95 22.44 11.22 -28.84
N VAL A 96 22.94 10.51 -27.84
CA VAL A 96 22.15 10.14 -26.67
C VAL A 96 22.13 11.32 -25.69
N VAL A 97 20.95 11.90 -25.48
CA VAL A 97 20.71 12.98 -24.51
C VAL A 97 19.94 12.42 -23.33
N THR A 98 20.51 12.57 -22.13
CA THR A 98 19.85 12.17 -20.88
C THR A 98 19.07 13.33 -20.29
N TYR A 99 17.92 13.04 -19.70
CA TYR A 99 17.07 14.01 -19.02
C TYR A 99 16.47 13.42 -17.77
N SER A 100 16.21 14.28 -16.77
CA SER A 100 15.57 13.89 -15.54
C SER A 100 14.05 13.87 -15.68
N VAL A 101 13.41 12.84 -15.21
CA VAL A 101 11.94 12.71 -15.13
C VAL A 101 11.54 12.67 -13.68
N GLU A 102 10.76 13.65 -13.27
CA GLU A 102 10.08 13.67 -11.99
C GLU A 102 8.65 13.14 -12.16
N ARG A 103 8.29 12.10 -11.41
CA ARG A 103 7.00 11.42 -11.55
C ARG A 103 6.25 11.33 -10.24
N VAL A 104 5.02 11.83 -10.26
CA VAL A 104 4.02 11.57 -9.22
C VAL A 104 3.01 10.57 -9.76
N TYR A 105 2.72 9.54 -8.99
CA TYR A 105 1.68 8.58 -9.34
C TYR A 105 0.63 8.42 -8.24
N LYS A 106 -0.55 8.01 -8.65
CA LYS A 106 -1.64 7.58 -7.77
C LYS A 106 -2.29 6.31 -8.29
N SER A 107 -2.70 5.45 -7.38
CA SER A 107 -3.34 4.16 -7.69
C SER A 107 -4.30 3.78 -6.58
N THR A 108 -5.27 2.94 -6.89
CA THR A 108 -6.10 2.26 -5.90
C THR A 108 -5.64 0.82 -5.82
N LEU A 109 -5.26 0.37 -4.63
CA LEU A 109 -4.86 -1.00 -4.33
C LEU A 109 -5.96 -1.69 -3.55
N TYR A 110 -6.42 -2.83 -4.05
CA TYR A 110 -7.26 -3.77 -3.32
C TYR A 110 -6.35 -4.86 -2.77
N GLU A 111 -6.31 -5.02 -1.47
CA GLU A 111 -5.36 -5.91 -0.80
C GLU A 111 -6.07 -6.86 0.17
N ILE A 112 -5.67 -8.10 0.17
CA ILE A 112 -6.03 -9.11 1.17
C ILE A 112 -4.82 -9.30 2.07
N PRO A 113 -4.85 -8.80 3.31
CA PRO A 113 -3.81 -9.04 4.30
C PRO A 113 -3.94 -10.44 4.92
N LEU A 114 -2.83 -10.99 5.40
CA LEU A 114 -2.78 -12.15 6.26
C LEU A 114 -1.74 -11.87 7.34
N MET A 115 -2.21 -11.65 8.58
CA MET A 115 -1.37 -11.23 9.69
C MET A 115 -1.54 -12.17 10.87
N LEU A 116 -0.44 -12.41 11.56
CA LEU A 116 -0.47 -12.98 12.92
C LEU A 116 -0.50 -11.82 13.91
N LYS A 117 -1.50 -11.78 14.77
CA LYS A 117 -1.69 -10.78 15.80
C LYS A 117 -1.49 -11.39 17.18
N MET A 118 -0.73 -10.71 18.00
CA MET A 118 -0.55 -11.00 19.42
C MET A 118 -1.21 -9.88 20.21
N VAL A 119 -1.98 -10.25 21.25
CA VAL A 119 -2.73 -9.30 22.10
C VAL A 119 -2.38 -9.60 23.54
N THR A 120 -2.14 -8.58 24.35
CA THR A 120 -1.94 -8.77 25.79
C THR A 120 -3.28 -9.08 26.48
N ASN A 121 -3.21 -9.54 27.73
CA ASN A 121 -4.34 -9.45 28.62
C ASN A 121 -4.70 -8.00 28.91
N GLU A 122 -5.83 -7.77 29.54
CA GLU A 122 -6.24 -6.43 29.95
C GLU A 122 -5.22 -5.81 30.90
N LEU A 123 -4.98 -4.53 30.76
CA LEU A 123 -3.97 -3.78 31.53
C LEU A 123 -4.63 -3.25 32.82
N GLY A 124 -4.41 -3.95 33.91
CA GLY A 124 -5.01 -3.60 35.21
C GLY A 124 -6.53 -3.72 35.18
N ASP A 125 -7.22 -2.75 35.74
CA ASP A 125 -8.69 -2.68 35.79
C ASP A 125 -9.31 -2.04 34.53
N ALA A 126 -8.48 -1.61 33.57
CA ALA A 126 -8.96 -1.00 32.33
C ALA A 126 -9.20 -2.08 31.26
N PRO A 127 -10.32 -2.02 30.52
CA PRO A 127 -10.60 -2.94 29.40
C PRO A 127 -9.76 -2.59 28.17
N LEU A 128 -8.47 -2.36 28.39
CA LEU A 128 -7.47 -1.94 27.41
C LEU A 128 -6.46 -3.07 27.21
N ARG A 129 -6.21 -3.43 25.95
CA ARG A 129 -5.21 -4.40 25.54
C ARG A 129 -4.23 -3.78 24.56
N VAL A 130 -2.96 -4.16 24.61
CA VAL A 130 -1.98 -3.79 23.59
C VAL A 130 -1.86 -4.94 22.59
N TYR A 131 -1.73 -4.62 21.32
CA TYR A 131 -1.49 -5.64 20.29
C TYR A 131 -0.27 -5.30 19.43
N ALA A 132 0.33 -6.35 18.89
CA ALA A 132 1.29 -6.29 17.82
C ALA A 132 0.89 -7.29 16.73
N GLN A 133 1.17 -6.97 15.48
CA GLN A 133 0.82 -7.86 14.36
C GLN A 133 1.92 -7.82 13.30
N VAL A 134 2.15 -8.95 12.64
CA VAL A 134 3.11 -9.10 11.56
C VAL A 134 2.59 -10.08 10.53
N GLY A 135 2.88 -9.84 9.26
CA GLY A 135 2.45 -10.72 8.18
C GLY A 135 2.70 -10.10 6.83
N GLY A 136 1.85 -10.41 5.87
CA GLY A 136 1.94 -9.91 4.51
C GLY A 136 0.59 -9.59 3.91
N GLY A 137 0.62 -9.09 2.67
CA GLY A 137 -0.57 -8.82 1.90
C GLY A 137 -0.34 -9.12 0.42
N ILE A 138 -1.39 -9.58 -0.24
CA ILE A 138 -1.44 -9.71 -1.69
C ILE A 138 -2.51 -8.79 -2.20
N GLY A 139 -2.19 -7.98 -3.21
CA GLY A 139 -3.12 -6.98 -3.72
C GLY A 139 -3.07 -6.79 -5.23
N TYR A 140 -4.11 -6.16 -5.72
CA TYR A 140 -4.28 -5.76 -7.10
C TYR A 140 -4.40 -4.23 -7.21
N ALA A 141 -3.41 -3.61 -7.85
CA ALA A 141 -3.38 -2.17 -8.10
C ALA A 141 -4.15 -1.84 -9.39
N GLN A 142 -5.19 -1.04 -9.26
CA GLN A 142 -6.02 -0.62 -10.38
C GLN A 142 -5.71 0.81 -10.80
N LYS A 143 -5.72 1.07 -12.11
CA LYS A 143 -5.70 2.43 -12.72
C LYS A 143 -4.59 3.32 -12.19
N VAL A 144 -3.36 2.96 -12.48
CA VAL A 144 -2.23 3.84 -12.16
C VAL A 144 -2.29 5.09 -13.03
N LYS A 145 -2.37 6.25 -12.39
CA LYS A 145 -2.33 7.56 -13.03
C LYS A 145 -1.02 8.24 -12.67
N VAL A 146 -0.39 8.88 -13.64
CA VAL A 146 0.91 9.56 -13.48
C VAL A 146 0.82 11.01 -13.95
N LYS A 147 1.68 11.83 -13.36
CA LYS A 147 2.04 13.17 -13.83
C LYS A 147 3.56 13.23 -13.90
N ASP A 148 4.09 13.71 -15.01
CA ASP A 148 5.52 13.81 -15.24
C ASP A 148 5.94 15.27 -15.41
N GLY A 149 7.10 15.61 -14.85
CA GLY A 149 7.87 16.81 -15.11
C GLY A 149 9.24 16.43 -15.71
N TYR A 150 9.82 17.28 -16.53
CA TYR A 150 11.05 17.01 -17.25
C TYR A 150 12.09 18.10 -16.96
N ASP A 151 13.31 17.72 -16.61
CA ASP A 151 14.46 18.63 -16.41
C ASP A 151 14.18 19.81 -15.47
N GLY A 152 13.40 19.57 -14.39
CA GLY A 152 13.03 20.60 -13.44
C GLY A 152 11.91 21.54 -13.92
N ALA A 153 11.33 21.30 -15.09
CA ALA A 153 10.14 22.02 -15.55
C ALA A 153 8.91 21.64 -14.70
N ALA A 154 7.92 22.52 -14.71
CA ALA A 154 6.65 22.28 -14.03
C ALA A 154 6.03 20.93 -14.43
N MET A 155 5.45 20.23 -13.46
CA MET A 155 4.74 18.99 -13.73
C MET A 155 3.54 19.22 -14.63
N SER A 156 3.24 18.24 -15.48
CA SER A 156 2.02 18.25 -16.29
C SER A 156 0.78 18.49 -15.43
N ASP A 157 -0.14 19.32 -15.88
CA ASP A 157 -1.42 19.55 -15.19
C ASP A 157 -2.37 18.38 -15.34
N GLU A 158 -2.20 17.55 -16.37
CA GLU A 158 -3.08 16.44 -16.66
C GLU A 158 -2.55 15.11 -16.11
N TRP A 159 -3.48 14.26 -15.65
CA TRP A 159 -3.18 12.90 -15.23
C TRP A 159 -3.25 11.93 -16.42
N GLY A 160 -2.10 11.45 -16.87
CA GLY A 160 -2.02 10.35 -17.82
C GLY A 160 -2.34 8.99 -17.15
N THR A 161 -2.89 8.05 -17.92
CA THR A 161 -3.11 6.66 -17.46
C THR A 161 -2.03 5.76 -18.07
N THR A 162 -1.32 5.01 -17.22
CA THR A 162 -0.24 4.12 -17.66
C THR A 162 -0.33 2.74 -16.98
N ASN A 163 -1.28 1.93 -17.44
CA ASN A 163 -1.46 0.58 -16.90
C ASN A 163 -0.39 -0.42 -17.38
N LYS A 164 0.36 -0.08 -18.43
CA LYS A 164 1.38 -0.99 -19.01
C LYS A 164 2.74 -0.88 -18.32
N GLU A 165 3.04 0.26 -17.70
CA GLU A 165 4.33 0.52 -17.07
C GLU A 165 4.39 0.01 -15.62
N PHE A 166 3.24 -0.14 -14.97
CA PHE A 166 3.16 -0.58 -13.58
C PHE A 166 2.63 -2.02 -13.48
N SER A 167 3.22 -2.78 -12.57
CA SER A 167 2.68 -4.07 -12.18
C SER A 167 1.37 -3.90 -11.43
N ASN A 168 0.38 -4.68 -11.78
CA ASN A 168 -0.91 -4.67 -11.10
C ASN A 168 -0.88 -5.52 -9.82
N ILE A 169 0.01 -6.52 -9.76
CA ILE A 169 0.11 -7.41 -8.59
C ILE A 169 1.11 -6.79 -7.61
N ARG A 170 0.69 -6.73 -6.35
CA ARG A 170 1.48 -6.26 -5.22
C ARG A 170 1.59 -7.36 -4.18
N VAL A 171 2.77 -7.53 -3.64
CA VAL A 171 3.01 -8.38 -2.47
C VAL A 171 3.74 -7.52 -1.46
N SER A 172 3.22 -7.45 -0.25
CA SER A 172 3.77 -6.59 0.81
C SER A 172 4.08 -7.38 2.07
N LEU A 173 5.10 -6.93 2.78
CA LEU A 173 5.34 -7.29 4.18
C LEU A 173 4.74 -6.20 5.05
N LYS A 174 4.08 -6.60 6.13
CA LYS A 174 3.38 -5.69 7.04
C LYS A 174 3.74 -5.96 8.49
N ALA A 175 3.86 -4.91 9.26
CA ALA A 175 3.96 -4.97 10.71
C ALA A 175 3.16 -3.81 11.31
N GLY A 176 2.57 -4.02 12.48
CA GLY A 176 1.79 -3.00 13.17
C GLY A 176 1.72 -3.25 14.66
N ALA A 177 1.38 -2.20 15.39
CA ALA A 177 1.12 -2.28 16.82
C ALA A 177 0.10 -1.20 17.23
N GLY A 178 -0.64 -1.46 18.29
CA GLY A 178 -1.67 -0.54 18.74
C GLY A 178 -2.33 -0.98 20.03
N VAL A 179 -3.48 -0.39 20.27
CA VAL A 179 -4.29 -0.66 21.44
C VAL A 179 -5.70 -1.06 21.03
N GLN A 180 -6.34 -1.91 21.82
CA GLN A 180 -7.74 -2.27 21.72
C GLN A 180 -8.43 -1.91 23.02
N TYR A 181 -9.59 -1.30 22.92
CA TYR A 181 -10.43 -0.94 24.05
C TYR A 181 -11.77 -1.67 23.92
N SER A 182 -12.12 -2.53 24.87
CA SER A 182 -13.40 -3.25 24.90
C SER A 182 -14.49 -2.30 25.46
N ILE A 183 -15.51 -2.04 24.64
CA ILE A 183 -16.71 -1.28 25.06
C ILE A 183 -17.65 -2.20 25.83
N ASP A 184 -17.81 -3.41 25.29
CA ASP A 184 -18.58 -4.50 25.87
C ASP A 184 -17.94 -5.84 25.51
N GLU A 185 -18.62 -6.97 25.81
CA GLU A 185 -18.10 -8.33 25.59
C GLU A 185 -17.83 -8.64 24.10
N SER A 186 -18.55 -8.00 23.19
CA SER A 186 -18.46 -8.23 21.74
C SER A 186 -17.79 -7.09 20.97
N THR A 187 -17.90 -5.86 21.45
CA THR A 187 -17.49 -4.65 20.71
C THR A 187 -16.17 -4.10 21.23
N ARG A 188 -15.21 -3.95 20.33
CA ARG A 188 -13.88 -3.42 20.63
C ARG A 188 -13.51 -2.32 19.64
N LEU A 189 -13.04 -1.17 20.16
CA LEU A 189 -12.36 -0.16 19.37
C LEU A 189 -10.88 -0.50 19.30
N PHE A 190 -10.25 -0.19 18.19
CA PHE A 190 -8.80 -0.29 18.09
C PHE A 190 -8.19 0.92 17.40
N ALA A 191 -6.97 1.25 17.82
CA ALA A 191 -6.14 2.28 17.23
C ALA A 191 -4.71 1.79 17.16
N GLY A 192 -4.03 1.97 16.04
CA GLY A 192 -2.66 1.48 15.86
C GLY A 192 -1.90 2.20 14.77
N LEU A 193 -0.62 1.89 14.73
CA LEU A 193 0.31 2.25 13.67
C LEU A 193 0.64 1.00 12.87
N TYR A 194 0.75 1.14 11.57
CA TYR A 194 1.25 0.06 10.70
C TYR A 194 2.31 0.56 9.75
N PHE A 195 3.24 -0.32 9.43
CA PHE A 195 4.21 -0.18 8.36
C PHE A 195 3.96 -1.25 7.30
N SER A 196 4.09 -0.89 6.03
CA SER A 196 3.97 -1.81 4.90
C SER A 196 5.08 -1.54 3.89
N HIS A 197 5.73 -2.61 3.43
CA HIS A 197 6.82 -2.59 2.45
C HIS A 197 6.49 -3.52 1.30
N ASP A 198 6.47 -3.02 0.06
CA ASP A 198 6.28 -3.86 -1.11
C ASP A 198 7.53 -4.71 -1.37
N LEU A 199 7.35 -6.00 -1.62
CA LEU A 199 8.41 -6.96 -1.91
C LEU A 199 8.70 -7.09 -3.41
N LEU A 200 7.73 -6.79 -4.25
CA LEU A 200 7.85 -6.88 -5.70
C LEU A 200 8.04 -5.50 -6.33
N ASN A 201 8.81 -5.48 -7.43
CA ASN A 201 8.96 -4.27 -8.21
C ASN A 201 7.61 -3.82 -8.78
N ASN A 202 7.29 -2.55 -8.54
CA ASN A 202 6.04 -1.94 -8.98
C ASN A 202 6.08 -1.48 -10.45
N ILE A 203 7.24 -1.51 -11.09
CA ILE A 203 7.43 -1.20 -12.51
C ILE A 203 7.47 -2.50 -13.30
N ASN A 204 6.64 -2.56 -14.34
CA ASN A 204 6.61 -3.71 -15.24
C ASN A 204 7.79 -3.66 -16.22
N SER A 205 8.60 -4.71 -16.26
CA SER A 205 9.78 -4.79 -17.13
C SER A 205 9.45 -4.99 -18.63
N ILE A 206 8.17 -5.14 -18.98
CA ILE A 206 7.71 -5.46 -20.34
C ILE A 206 7.28 -4.20 -21.12
N SER A 207 7.41 -2.99 -20.55
CA SER A 207 7.05 -1.77 -21.29
C SER A 207 8.00 -1.57 -22.47
N PRO A 208 7.48 -1.39 -23.71
CA PRO A 208 8.31 -1.15 -24.90
C PRO A 208 9.05 0.20 -24.85
N ASN A 209 8.66 1.09 -23.99
CA ASN A 209 9.38 2.32 -23.67
C ASN A 209 10.33 2.04 -22.48
N HIS A 210 11.25 1.10 -22.64
CA HIS A 210 12.28 0.85 -21.67
C HIS A 210 13.00 2.15 -21.36
N TYR A 211 12.89 2.60 -20.13
CA TYR A 211 13.75 3.62 -19.59
C TYR A 211 15.16 3.04 -19.54
N LYS A 212 15.91 3.24 -20.62
CA LYS A 212 17.33 2.91 -20.66
C LYS A 212 18.01 3.89 -19.73
N TYR A 213 18.37 3.41 -18.55
CA TYR A 213 19.15 4.20 -17.62
C TYR A 213 20.60 4.18 -18.10
N TYR A 214 21.09 5.29 -18.64
CA TYR A 214 22.49 5.50 -18.96
C TYR A 214 23.19 6.04 -17.72
N ASN A 215 24.07 5.25 -17.12
CA ASN A 215 24.99 5.76 -16.11
C ASN A 215 26.07 6.54 -16.88
N GLY A 216 26.23 7.84 -16.61
CA GLY A 216 27.06 8.79 -17.36
C GLY A 216 28.57 8.50 -17.43
N ASP A 217 28.99 7.29 -17.17
CA ASP A 217 30.38 6.86 -17.30
C ASP A 217 30.59 6.23 -18.68
N LYS A 218 31.05 7.05 -19.63
CA LYS A 218 31.28 6.70 -21.04
C LYS A 218 32.28 5.55 -21.27
N ASN A 219 32.97 5.07 -20.23
CA ASN A 219 34.02 4.05 -20.32
C ASN A 219 33.58 2.64 -19.82
N LEU A 220 32.40 2.51 -19.23
CA LEU A 220 31.91 1.24 -18.74
C LEU A 220 30.66 0.86 -19.54
N GLY A 221 30.83 0.12 -20.60
CA GLY A 221 29.79 -0.34 -21.51
C GLY A 221 28.36 -0.32 -20.92
N GLU A 222 27.42 0.23 -21.65
CA GLU A 222 26.03 0.51 -21.29
C GLU A 222 25.40 -0.61 -20.45
N ARG A 223 25.40 -0.49 -19.14
CA ARG A 223 24.64 -1.40 -18.26
C ARG A 223 23.26 -0.81 -18.06
N GLU A 224 22.30 -1.36 -18.76
CA GLU A 224 20.88 -1.09 -18.52
C GLU A 224 20.54 -1.46 -17.08
N LYS A 225 20.35 -0.49 -16.20
CA LYS A 225 19.77 -0.74 -14.88
C LYS A 225 18.26 -0.73 -15.03
N LYS A 226 17.61 -1.84 -14.67
CA LYS A 226 16.15 -1.90 -14.59
C LYS A 226 15.66 -0.90 -13.55
N LEU A 227 14.71 -0.07 -13.93
CA LEU A 227 14.03 0.80 -12.98
C LEU A 227 13.28 -0.08 -11.97
N ASN A 228 13.59 0.08 -10.69
CA ASN A 228 12.94 -0.61 -9.59
C ASN A 228 12.32 0.42 -8.67
N VAL A 229 11.03 0.29 -8.42
CA VAL A 229 10.26 1.17 -7.54
C VAL A 229 9.45 0.31 -6.59
N LEU A 230 9.76 0.42 -5.31
CA LEU A 230 9.04 -0.21 -4.21
C LEU A 230 8.25 0.85 -3.46
N GLN A 231 7.04 0.53 -3.02
CA GLN A 231 6.23 1.41 -2.19
C GLN A 231 6.41 1.05 -0.73
N ASN A 232 6.69 2.06 0.08
CA ASN A 232 6.64 1.98 1.54
C ASN A 232 5.47 2.81 2.03
N ARG A 233 4.84 2.39 3.12
CA ARG A 233 3.72 3.09 3.76
C ARG A 233 3.86 3.02 5.27
N LEU A 234 3.61 4.13 5.92
CA LEU A 234 3.39 4.22 7.36
C LEU A 234 2.01 4.83 7.56
N GLY A 235 1.15 4.18 8.30
CA GLY A 235 -0.22 4.66 8.49
C GLY A 235 -0.71 4.48 9.91
N LEU A 236 -1.78 5.21 10.20
CA LEU A 236 -2.64 4.99 11.34
C LEU A 236 -3.74 4.01 10.91
N GLU A 237 -4.18 3.17 11.82
CA GLU A 237 -5.42 2.42 11.66
C GLU A 237 -6.33 2.67 12.86
N LEU A 238 -7.56 3.03 12.57
CA LEU A 238 -8.63 3.21 13.54
C LEU A 238 -9.78 2.32 13.12
N GLY A 239 -10.38 1.61 14.07
CA GLY A 239 -11.47 0.72 13.70
C GLY A 239 -12.29 0.22 14.88
N ILE A 240 -13.29 -0.56 14.51
CA ILE A 240 -14.22 -1.21 15.42
C ILE A 240 -14.36 -2.68 15.03
N LEU A 241 -14.40 -3.55 16.03
CA LEU A 241 -14.62 -5.00 15.92
C LEU A 241 -15.90 -5.34 16.69
N PHE A 242 -16.61 -6.33 16.16
CA PHE A 242 -17.83 -6.88 16.72
C PHE A 242 -17.70 -8.38 16.94
#